data_b88f5d225d73b2ddfba0881e3f860efa
#
_entry.id   b88f5d225d73b2ddfba0881e3f860efa
#
_cell.length_a   1.000
_cell.length_b   1.000
_cell.length_c   1.000
_cell.angle_alpha   90.00
_cell.angle_beta   90.00
_cell.angle_gamma   90.00
#
_symmetry.space_group_name_H-M   'P 1'
#
loop_
_entity.id
_entity.type
_entity.pdbx_description
1 polymer ?
#
loop_
_entity_poly.entity_id
_entity_poly.type
_entity_poly.pdbx_seq_one_letter_code
_entity_poly.pdbx_strand_id
1 'polypeptide(L)'
;MRQYHLHAFVVMANYVHLLITPLCSVARLTKGLKGASARECNKILGRTGDRFWQDESFDHWVRTTGEFHRIRAYIEQNPVTAELVKTPCDWPWSSVTRRTALT
;
A
#
# COMPACT_ATOMS: atom_id res chain seq x y z
N MET A 1 8.96 -17.02 -4.74
CA MET A 1 8.00 -17.52 -3.72
C MET A 1 7.07 -16.40 -3.30
N ARG A 2 5.77 -16.66 -3.32
CA ARG A 2 4.76 -15.67 -2.93
C ARG A 2 4.73 -15.49 -1.43
N GLN A 3 4.82 -14.25 -0.96
CA GLN A 3 4.76 -13.95 0.49
C GLN A 3 3.39 -13.43 0.93
N TYR A 4 2.58 -12.98 -0.02
CA TYR A 4 1.25 -12.44 0.27
C TYR A 4 0.40 -12.37 -1.00
N HIS A 5 -0.92 -12.25 -0.81
CA HIS A 5 -1.86 -11.87 -1.86
C HIS A 5 -2.25 -10.42 -1.66
N LEU A 6 -2.11 -9.61 -2.69
CA LEU A 6 -2.46 -8.18 -2.65
C LEU A 6 -3.89 -7.99 -3.16
N HIS A 7 -4.76 -7.46 -2.30
CA HIS A 7 -6.18 -7.22 -2.65
C HIS A 7 -6.43 -5.77 -3.03
N ALA A 8 -5.82 -4.83 -2.33
CA ALA A 8 -5.97 -3.41 -2.61
C ALA A 8 -4.75 -2.66 -2.09
N PHE A 9 -4.41 -1.57 -2.75
CA PHE A 9 -3.34 -0.70 -2.30
C PHE A 9 -3.54 0.73 -2.79
N VAL A 10 -2.92 1.66 -2.08
CA VAL A 10 -2.74 3.03 -2.54
C VAL A 10 -1.42 3.56 -1.99
N VAL A 11 -0.66 4.22 -2.86
CA VAL A 11 0.59 4.90 -2.50
C VAL A 11 0.30 6.39 -2.49
N MET A 12 0.37 7.00 -1.31
CA MET A 12 0.15 8.43 -1.11
C MET A 12 1.49 9.12 -0.90
N ALA A 13 1.48 10.46 -0.84
CA ALA A 13 2.72 11.23 -0.71
C ALA A 13 3.52 10.88 0.54
N ASN A 14 2.84 10.55 1.65
CA ASN A 14 3.48 10.34 2.94
C ASN A 14 3.15 9.02 3.61
N TYR A 15 2.35 8.15 2.97
CA TYR A 15 2.02 6.83 3.51
C TYR A 15 1.53 5.89 2.42
N VAL A 16 1.52 4.61 2.75
CA VAL A 16 1.03 3.54 1.87
C VAL A 16 0.03 2.69 2.67
N HIS A 17 -1.11 2.38 2.06
CA HIS A 17 -2.07 1.43 2.61
C HIS A 17 -2.09 0.17 1.75
N LEU A 18 -2.08 -0.98 2.40
CA LEU A 18 -2.16 -2.28 1.76
C LEU A 18 -3.24 -3.13 2.42
N LEU A 19 -4.06 -3.79 1.60
CA LEU A 19 -4.97 -4.84 2.05
C LEU A 19 -4.46 -6.14 1.46
N ILE A 20 -3.98 -7.03 2.33
CA ILE A 20 -3.29 -8.25 1.90
C ILE A 20 -3.78 -9.47 2.67
N THR A 21 -3.58 -10.65 2.08
CA THR A 21 -3.60 -11.91 2.80
C THR A 21 -2.15 -12.37 2.93
N PRO A 22 -1.57 -12.36 4.14
CA PRO A 22 -0.18 -12.75 4.33
C PRO A 22 -0.01 -14.27 4.21
N LEU A 23 1.09 -14.70 3.57
CA LEU A 23 1.49 -16.09 3.45
C LEU A 23 2.72 -16.41 4.29
N CYS A 24 3.20 -15.43 5.04
CA CYS A 24 4.27 -15.55 6.03
C CYS A 24 3.95 -14.60 7.18
N SER A 25 4.82 -14.51 8.19
CA SER A 25 4.56 -13.62 9.32
C SER A 25 4.48 -12.16 8.86
N VAL A 26 3.55 -11.41 9.45
CA VAL A 26 3.37 -9.98 9.12
C VAL A 26 4.65 -9.20 9.41
N ALA A 27 5.34 -9.51 10.51
CA ALA A 27 6.59 -8.85 10.86
C ALA A 27 7.66 -9.03 9.78
N ARG A 28 7.82 -10.25 9.28
CA ARG A 28 8.77 -10.56 8.21
C ARG A 28 8.41 -9.84 6.92
N LEU A 29 7.13 -9.85 6.59
CA LEU A 29 6.61 -9.21 5.39
C LEU A 29 6.85 -7.70 5.42
N THR A 30 6.51 -7.05 6.52
CA THR A 30 6.68 -5.61 6.71
C THR A 30 8.15 -5.21 6.62
N LYS A 31 9.01 -5.98 7.28
CA LYS A 31 10.46 -5.74 7.23
C LYS A 31 11.00 -5.83 5.80
N GLY A 32 10.57 -6.84 5.06
CA GLY A 32 10.97 -7.04 3.67
C GLY A 32 10.51 -5.93 2.75
N LEU A 33 9.24 -5.56 2.85
CA LEU A 33 8.66 -4.50 2.02
C LEU A 33 9.30 -3.14 2.30
N LYS A 34 9.47 -2.79 3.58
CA LYS A 34 10.11 -1.53 3.97
C LYS A 34 11.58 -1.49 3.54
N GLY A 35 12.32 -2.59 3.74
CA GLY A 35 13.72 -2.65 3.38
C GLY A 35 13.95 -2.52 1.87
N ALA A 36 13.20 -3.29 1.08
CA ALA A 36 13.34 -3.27 -0.37
C ALA A 36 12.96 -1.91 -0.96
N SER A 37 11.82 -1.35 -0.54
CA SER A 37 11.34 -0.06 -1.05
C SER A 37 12.26 1.09 -0.62
N ALA A 38 12.76 1.05 0.62
CA ALA A 38 13.70 2.07 1.10
C ALA A 38 14.99 2.09 0.28
N ARG A 39 15.55 0.90 -0.03
CA ARG A 39 16.76 0.82 -0.85
C ARG A 39 16.57 1.45 -2.23
N GLU A 40 15.47 1.11 -2.89
CA GLU A 40 15.20 1.62 -4.23
C GLU A 40 14.88 3.12 -4.22
N CYS A 41 14.06 3.58 -3.29
CA CYS A 41 13.72 5.00 -3.18
C CYS A 41 14.94 5.85 -2.83
N ASN A 42 15.78 5.39 -1.91
CA ASN A 42 16.97 6.12 -1.51
C ASN A 42 18.01 6.20 -2.64
N LYS A 43 18.08 5.18 -3.51
CA LYS A 43 18.92 5.26 -4.72
C LYS A 43 18.46 6.40 -5.62
N ILE A 44 17.16 6.48 -5.86
CA ILE A 44 16.57 7.53 -6.71
C ILE A 44 16.82 8.91 -6.12
N LEU A 45 16.72 9.04 -4.79
CA LEU A 45 16.87 10.31 -4.07
C LEU A 45 18.32 10.67 -3.77
N GLY A 46 19.28 9.78 -4.06
CA GLY A 46 20.69 10.01 -3.72
C GLY A 46 20.95 9.94 -2.22
N ARG A 47 20.20 9.14 -1.48
CA ARG A 47 20.26 9.05 -0.03
C ARG A 47 20.52 7.62 0.46
N THR A 48 21.32 6.88 -0.25
CA THR A 48 21.64 5.49 0.07
C THR A 48 22.11 5.35 1.51
N GLY A 49 21.49 4.44 2.26
CA GLY A 49 21.79 4.20 3.66
C GLY A 49 21.00 5.05 4.64
N ASP A 50 20.30 6.07 4.16
CA ASP A 50 19.49 6.93 5.03
C ASP A 50 18.15 6.24 5.37
N ARG A 51 17.55 6.70 6.45
CA ARG A 51 16.22 6.27 6.85
C ARG A 51 15.18 6.78 5.85
N PHE A 52 14.30 5.89 5.41
CA PHE A 52 13.20 6.24 4.49
C PHE A 52 11.84 6.13 5.18
N TRP A 53 11.57 5.00 5.83
CA TRP A 53 10.29 4.76 6.50
C TRP A 53 10.35 5.15 7.96
N GLN A 54 9.18 5.53 8.51
CA GLN A 54 9.02 5.64 9.97
C GLN A 54 9.14 4.24 10.58
N ASP A 55 9.54 4.18 11.84
CA ASP A 55 9.69 2.90 12.55
C ASP A 55 8.37 2.18 12.73
N GLU A 56 7.29 2.94 12.87
CA GLU A 56 5.97 2.39 13.19
C GLU A 56 5.21 1.95 11.95
N SER A 57 4.47 0.85 12.08
CA SER A 57 3.47 0.40 11.12
C SER A 57 2.20 0.10 11.89
N PHE A 58 1.05 0.43 11.28
CA PHE A 58 -0.24 0.16 11.89
C PHE A 58 -0.87 -1.03 11.19
N ASP A 59 -1.01 -2.14 11.94
CA ASP A 59 -1.59 -3.38 11.42
C ASP A 59 -3.00 -3.55 11.97
N HIS A 60 -3.91 -3.97 11.10
CA HIS A 60 -5.27 -4.29 11.48
C HIS A 60 -5.69 -5.62 10.86
N TRP A 61 -6.19 -6.53 11.67
CA TRP A 61 -6.71 -7.80 11.21
C TRP A 61 -8.16 -7.67 10.77
N VAL A 62 -8.42 -7.95 9.50
CA VAL A 62 -9.78 -7.97 8.93
C VAL A 62 -10.50 -9.22 9.41
N ARG A 63 -11.69 -9.07 9.98
CA ARG A 63 -12.41 -10.16 10.64
C ARG A 63 -13.66 -10.64 9.90
N THR A 64 -14.22 -9.80 9.03
CA THR A 64 -15.45 -10.13 8.29
C THR A 64 -15.34 -9.69 6.84
N THR A 65 -16.18 -10.31 6.00
CA THR A 65 -16.29 -9.91 4.58
C THR A 65 -16.75 -8.45 4.44
N GLY A 66 -17.67 -8.02 5.30
CA GLY A 66 -18.13 -6.62 5.30
C GLY A 66 -17.02 -5.64 5.61
N GLU A 67 -16.19 -5.95 6.61
CA GLU A 67 -15.04 -5.13 6.96
C GLU A 67 -14.02 -5.11 5.82
N PHE A 68 -13.78 -6.25 5.17
CA PHE A 68 -12.89 -6.34 4.01
C PHE A 68 -13.32 -5.35 2.92
N HIS A 69 -14.58 -5.33 2.56
CA HIS A 69 -15.08 -4.43 1.52
C HIS A 69 -15.03 -2.96 1.92
N ARG A 70 -15.28 -2.65 3.20
CA ARG A 70 -15.17 -1.28 3.71
C ARG A 70 -13.72 -0.77 3.67
N ILE A 71 -12.79 -1.61 4.08
CA ILE A 71 -11.37 -1.24 4.08
C ILE A 71 -10.87 -1.07 2.65
N ARG A 72 -11.25 -1.97 1.75
CA ARG A 72 -10.91 -1.85 0.34
C ARG A 72 -11.43 -0.53 -0.24
N ALA A 73 -12.68 -0.21 0.02
CA ALA A 73 -13.28 1.05 -0.45
C ALA A 73 -12.55 2.26 0.13
N TYR A 74 -12.21 2.21 1.42
CA TYR A 74 -11.47 3.27 2.09
C TYR A 74 -10.11 3.49 1.41
N ILE A 75 -9.37 2.43 1.15
CA ILE A 75 -8.06 2.50 0.50
C ILE A 75 -8.20 3.12 -0.90
N GLU A 76 -9.16 2.65 -1.68
CA GLU A 76 -9.33 3.07 -3.07
C GLU A 76 -9.92 4.48 -3.19
N GLN A 77 -10.68 4.95 -2.20
CA GLN A 77 -11.22 6.31 -2.16
C GLN A 77 -10.25 7.32 -1.52
N ASN A 78 -9.15 6.85 -0.96
CA ASN A 78 -8.25 7.69 -0.19
C ASN A 78 -7.79 8.95 -0.96
N PRO A 79 -7.35 8.86 -2.23
CA PRO A 79 -6.96 10.06 -2.96
C PRO A 79 -8.09 11.06 -3.19
N VAL A 80 -9.33 10.57 -3.32
CA VAL A 80 -10.51 11.45 -3.46
C VAL A 80 -10.81 12.12 -2.12
N THR A 81 -10.80 11.35 -1.03
CA THR A 81 -11.03 11.87 0.32
C THR A 81 -9.99 12.93 0.69
N ALA A 82 -8.74 12.75 0.24
CA ALA A 82 -7.66 13.71 0.45
C ALA A 82 -7.73 14.90 -0.52
N GLU A 83 -8.74 14.95 -1.37
CA GLU A 83 -8.97 16.04 -2.34
C GLU A 83 -7.84 16.21 -3.37
N LEU A 84 -7.11 15.12 -3.66
CA LEU A 84 -6.03 15.13 -4.65
C LEU A 84 -6.54 14.89 -6.07
N VAL A 85 -7.62 14.12 -6.21
CA VAL A 85 -8.25 13.79 -7.49
C VAL A 85 -9.77 13.78 -7.30
N LYS A 86 -10.52 13.82 -8.40
CA LYS A 86 -11.99 13.79 -8.39
C LYS A 86 -12.54 12.37 -8.34
N THR A 87 -11.87 11.42 -8.99
CA THR A 87 -12.29 10.02 -9.02
C THR A 87 -11.10 9.12 -8.67
N PRO A 88 -11.35 7.91 -8.10
CA PRO A 88 -10.25 7.00 -7.78
C PRO A 88 -9.38 6.63 -8.96
N CYS A 89 -9.97 6.53 -10.16
CA CYS A 89 -9.23 6.16 -11.38
C CYS A 89 -8.20 7.20 -11.81
N ASP A 90 -8.32 8.43 -11.32
CA ASP A 90 -7.40 9.51 -11.66
C ASP A 90 -6.09 9.43 -10.89
N TRP A 91 -6.02 8.60 -9.83
CA TRP A 91 -4.80 8.42 -9.03
C TRP A 91 -4.03 7.22 -9.57
N PRO A 92 -2.83 7.43 -10.18
CA PRO A 92 -2.15 6.35 -10.89
C PRO A 92 -1.53 5.27 -9.98
N TRP A 93 -1.31 5.56 -8.70
CA TRP A 93 -0.61 4.66 -7.79
C TRP A 93 -1.60 3.97 -6.84
N SER A 94 -2.58 3.26 -7.43
CA SER A 94 -3.58 2.51 -6.66
C SER A 94 -4.04 1.29 -7.43
N SER A 95 -4.68 0.36 -6.69
CA SER A 95 -5.24 -0.87 -7.26
C SER A 95 -6.40 -0.61 -8.23
N VAL A 96 -7.15 0.50 -8.03
CA VAL A 96 -8.24 0.87 -8.95
C VAL A 96 -7.69 1.11 -10.35
N THR A 97 -6.65 1.91 -10.46
CA THR A 97 -6.03 2.25 -11.74
C THR A 97 -5.44 1.02 -12.41
N ARG A 98 -4.83 0.12 -11.63
CA ARG A 98 -4.28 -1.14 -12.14
C ARG A 98 -5.36 -2.02 -12.74
N ARG A 99 -6.51 -2.17 -12.06
CA ARG A 99 -7.64 -2.95 -12.58
C ARG A 99 -8.18 -2.35 -13.86
N THR A 100 -8.36 -1.04 -13.89
CA THR A 100 -8.87 -0.33 -15.07
C THR A 100 -7.93 -0.50 -16.27
N ALA A 101 -6.62 -0.45 -16.04
CA ALA A 101 -5.62 -0.62 -17.09
C ALA A 101 -5.61 -2.04 -17.66
N LEU A 102 -6.06 -3.05 -16.88
CA LEU A 102 -6.09 -4.46 -17.31
C LEU A 102 -7.39 -4.85 -17.99
N THR A 103 -8.39 -4.02 -17.93
CA THR A 103 -9.67 -4.25 -18.61
C THR A 103 -9.76 -3.40 -19.88
#